data_c30750167e336dd4c5b145ca9ecb429d
#
_entry.id   c30750167e336dd4c5b145ca9ecb429d
#
_cell.length_a   1.000
_cell.length_b   1.000
_cell.length_c   1.000
_cell.angle_alpha   90.00
_cell.angle_beta   90.00
_cell.angle_gamma   90.00
#
_symmetry.space_group_name_H-M   'P 1'
#
loop_
_entity.id
_entity.type
_entity.pdbx_description
1 polymer ?
#
loop_
_entity_poly.entity_id
_entity_poly.type
_entity_poly.pdbx_seq_one_letter_code
_entity_poly.pdbx_strand_id
1 'polypeptide(L)'
;MAKIIGIDLGTTNSCVAVLEGDKVKVIENAEGARTTPSIIAYKDGEILVGQSAKRQAVTNPKNTLFAIKRLIGRRYEDQAVQKDIGLVPYKIIKADNGDAWVEVNDKKLAPQQISAEILKKMKKTAEDYLGETVTEAVITVPAYFNDAQRQATKDAGKIAGLDVKRIINEPTAAALAFGMDKKEGDRKVAVYDLGGGTXXXYIRRIYH
;
A
#
# COMPACT_ATOMS: atom_id res chain seq x y z
N MET A 1 -10.36 -9.68 22.15
CA MET A 1 -9.70 -10.27 20.96
C MET A 1 -9.15 -9.15 20.09
N ALA A 2 -7.87 -9.22 19.71
CA ALA A 2 -7.25 -8.18 18.91
C ALA A 2 -7.92 -8.09 17.54
N LYS A 3 -8.15 -6.87 17.08
CA LYS A 3 -8.74 -6.64 15.74
C LYS A 3 -7.65 -6.72 14.68
N ILE A 4 -7.96 -7.40 13.58
CA ILE A 4 -7.09 -7.44 12.40
C ILE A 4 -7.68 -6.50 11.36
N ILE A 5 -6.86 -5.61 10.83
CA ILE A 5 -7.31 -4.68 9.78
C ILE A 5 -6.82 -5.17 8.43
N GLY A 6 -7.55 -4.81 7.39
CA GLY A 6 -7.14 -5.06 6.02
C GLY A 6 -6.68 -3.76 5.37
N ILE A 7 -5.52 -3.80 4.74
CA ILE A 7 -4.98 -2.61 4.07
C ILE A 7 -4.74 -2.92 2.60
N ASP A 8 -5.29 -2.08 1.74
CA ASP A 8 -4.94 -2.05 0.33
C ASP A 8 -3.91 -0.94 0.15
N LEU A 9 -2.65 -1.31 0.02
CA LEU A 9 -1.55 -0.37 -0.20
C LEU A 9 -1.40 -0.18 -1.71
N GLY A 10 -2.17 0.72 -2.28
CA GLY A 10 -2.20 0.92 -3.73
C GLY A 10 -1.08 1.83 -4.24
N THR A 11 -0.81 1.74 -5.53
CA THR A 11 0.20 2.60 -6.18
C THR A 11 -0.21 4.07 -6.10
N THR A 12 -1.48 4.36 -6.34
CA THR A 12 -2.01 5.73 -6.38
C THR A 12 -2.76 6.09 -5.10
N ASN A 13 -3.59 5.17 -4.61
CA ASN A 13 -4.41 5.39 -3.42
C ASN A 13 -4.40 4.16 -2.54
N SER A 14 -4.52 4.37 -1.25
CA SER A 14 -4.59 3.30 -0.26
C SER A 14 -5.88 3.40 0.54
N CYS A 15 -6.31 2.30 1.10
CA CYS A 15 -7.47 2.30 1.99
C CYS A 15 -7.31 1.24 3.07
N VAL A 16 -8.11 1.38 4.12
CA VAL A 16 -8.11 0.45 5.24
C VAL A 16 -9.54 0.03 5.55
N ALA A 17 -9.70 -1.22 5.91
CA ALA A 17 -11.00 -1.81 6.22
C ALA A 17 -10.93 -2.65 7.48
N VAL A 18 -12.07 -2.78 8.14
CA VAL A 18 -12.24 -3.69 9.28
C VAL A 18 -13.43 -4.58 9.02
N LEU A 19 -13.46 -5.71 9.72
CA LEU A 19 -14.59 -6.64 9.68
C LEU A 19 -15.52 -6.29 10.83
N GLU A 20 -16.76 -5.93 10.49
CA GLU A 20 -17.83 -5.68 11.48
C GLU A 20 -18.88 -6.75 11.31
N GLY A 21 -18.90 -7.71 12.25
CA GLY A 21 -19.72 -8.89 12.08
C GLY A 21 -19.18 -9.69 10.90
N ASP A 22 -20.02 -9.92 9.91
CA ASP A 22 -19.63 -10.62 8.67
C ASP A 22 -19.48 -9.66 7.48
N LYS A 23 -19.48 -8.33 7.73
CA LYS A 23 -19.35 -7.32 6.68
C LYS A 23 -18.01 -6.61 6.77
N VAL A 24 -17.43 -6.34 5.61
CA VAL A 24 -16.20 -5.55 5.49
C VAL A 24 -16.58 -4.07 5.39
N LYS A 25 -16.03 -3.25 6.27
CA LYS A 25 -16.27 -1.81 6.24
C LYS A 25 -14.98 -1.07 5.93
N VAL A 26 -14.97 -0.30 4.85
CA VAL A 26 -13.88 0.61 4.52
C VAL A 26 -14.03 1.86 5.38
N ILE A 27 -12.96 2.26 6.04
CA ILE A 27 -12.98 3.32 7.04
C ILE A 27 -12.60 4.66 6.43
N GLU A 28 -13.35 5.70 6.78
CA GLU A 28 -13.01 7.08 6.38
C GLU A 28 -11.79 7.56 7.17
N ASN A 29 -10.89 8.26 6.48
CA ASN A 29 -9.72 8.85 7.12
C ASN A 29 -10.09 10.18 7.81
N ALA A 30 -9.08 10.84 8.38
CA ALA A 30 -9.29 12.09 9.12
C ALA A 30 -9.86 13.20 8.23
N GLU A 31 -9.67 13.10 6.92
CA GLU A 31 -10.20 14.08 5.97
C GLU A 31 -11.60 13.72 5.46
N GLY A 32 -12.19 12.65 5.97
CA GLY A 32 -13.52 12.20 5.57
C GLY A 32 -13.58 11.41 4.28
N ALA A 33 -12.45 10.92 3.78
CA ALA A 33 -12.39 10.16 2.55
C ALA A 33 -12.09 8.70 2.83
N ARG A 34 -12.63 7.82 2.00
CA ARG A 34 -12.40 6.37 2.13
C ARG A 34 -11.08 5.92 1.52
N THR A 35 -10.48 6.76 0.69
CA THR A 35 -9.15 6.48 0.15
C THR A 35 -8.20 7.59 0.55
N THR A 36 -6.92 7.22 0.68
CA THR A 36 -5.84 8.14 1.02
C THR A 36 -4.84 8.11 -0.12
N PRO A 37 -4.50 9.26 -0.72
CA PRO A 37 -3.46 9.27 -1.76
C PRO A 37 -2.17 8.65 -1.22
N SER A 38 -1.56 7.76 -2.01
CA SER A 38 -0.30 7.11 -1.63
C SER A 38 0.87 8.05 -1.92
N ILE A 39 0.83 9.22 -1.28
CA ILE A 39 1.79 10.30 -1.48
C ILE A 39 2.35 10.71 -0.13
N ILE A 40 3.66 10.87 -0.06
CA ILE A 40 4.37 11.24 1.16
C ILE A 40 5.25 12.44 0.84
N ALA A 41 5.22 13.46 1.67
CA ALA A 41 6.06 14.65 1.49
C ALA A 41 6.88 14.92 2.74
N TYR A 42 8.11 15.34 2.52
CA TYR A 42 9.03 15.75 3.58
C TYR A 42 9.20 17.26 3.48
N LYS A 43 8.67 17.98 4.45
CA LYS A 43 8.64 19.43 4.39
C LYS A 43 8.86 20.03 5.78
N ASP A 44 9.87 20.89 5.89
CA ASP A 44 10.16 21.64 7.12
C ASP A 44 10.24 20.75 8.37
N GLY A 45 10.89 19.58 8.22
CA GLY A 45 11.07 18.65 9.32
C GLY A 45 9.85 17.78 9.61
N GLU A 46 8.78 17.95 8.86
CA GLU A 46 7.55 17.16 9.01
C GLU A 46 7.38 16.17 7.87
N ILE A 47 6.64 15.11 8.16
CA ILE A 47 6.25 14.12 7.15
C ILE A 47 4.73 14.25 6.94
N LEU A 48 4.34 14.59 5.71
CA LEU A 48 2.94 14.70 5.34
C LEU A 48 2.55 13.44 4.56
N VAL A 49 1.34 12.93 4.79
CA VAL A 49 0.87 11.71 4.13
C VAL A 49 -0.54 11.93 3.60
N GLY A 50 -0.76 11.52 2.36
CA GLY A 50 -2.07 11.55 1.76
C GLY A 50 -2.41 12.90 1.16
N GLN A 51 -3.61 13.38 1.43
CA GLN A 51 -4.12 14.60 0.80
C GLN A 51 -3.26 15.83 1.10
N SER A 52 -2.76 15.95 2.33
CA SER A 52 -1.89 17.08 2.69
C SER A 52 -0.58 17.05 1.90
N ALA A 53 -0.03 15.86 1.67
CA ALA A 53 1.17 15.71 0.84
C ALA A 53 0.86 16.08 -0.61
N LYS A 54 -0.28 15.64 -1.12
CA LYS A 54 -0.69 15.91 -2.48
C LYS A 54 -0.87 17.40 -2.74
N ARG A 55 -1.49 18.12 -1.79
CA ARG A 55 -1.77 19.55 -1.95
C ARG A 55 -0.53 20.39 -2.17
N GLN A 56 0.60 20.03 -1.54
CA GLN A 56 1.81 20.84 -1.60
C GLN A 56 2.82 20.29 -2.62
N ALA A 57 2.44 19.28 -3.42
CA ALA A 57 3.37 18.62 -4.35
C ALA A 57 3.97 19.58 -5.36
N VAL A 58 3.18 20.51 -5.88
CA VAL A 58 3.63 21.46 -6.90
C VAL A 58 4.74 22.36 -6.37
N THR A 59 4.68 22.71 -5.09
CA THR A 59 5.67 23.61 -4.49
C THR A 59 6.85 22.87 -3.87
N ASN A 60 6.79 21.54 -3.80
CA ASN A 60 7.83 20.73 -3.15
C ASN A 60 8.05 19.44 -3.93
N PRO A 61 8.30 19.52 -5.26
CA PRO A 61 8.30 18.31 -6.08
C PRO A 61 9.43 17.33 -5.76
N LYS A 62 10.61 17.84 -5.38
CA LYS A 62 11.76 16.95 -5.13
C LYS A 62 11.61 16.12 -3.87
N ASN A 63 10.78 16.57 -2.92
CA ASN A 63 10.60 15.87 -1.64
C ASN A 63 9.17 15.38 -1.46
N THR A 64 8.42 15.25 -2.55
CA THR A 64 7.08 14.68 -2.55
C THR A 64 7.12 13.39 -3.34
N LEU A 65 6.91 12.28 -2.65
CA LEU A 65 7.09 10.93 -3.20
C LEU A 65 5.75 10.30 -3.50
N PHE A 66 5.66 9.72 -4.69
CA PHE A 66 4.45 9.02 -5.14
C PHE A 66 4.87 7.80 -5.95
N ALA A 67 3.94 6.87 -6.14
CA ALA A 67 4.19 5.64 -6.90
C ALA A 67 5.36 4.83 -6.34
N ILE A 68 5.58 4.90 -5.05
CA ILE A 68 6.69 4.22 -4.38
C ILE A 68 6.54 2.70 -4.49
N LYS A 69 5.30 2.22 -4.58
CA LYS A 69 5.03 0.80 -4.78
C LYS A 69 5.75 0.24 -6.00
N ARG A 70 6.01 1.08 -7.01
CA ARG A 70 6.74 0.67 -8.21
C ARG A 70 8.22 0.38 -7.95
N LEU A 71 8.76 0.87 -6.83
CA LEU A 71 10.17 0.67 -6.46
C LEU A 71 10.33 -0.42 -5.40
N ILE A 72 9.28 -0.75 -4.66
CA ILE A 72 9.41 -1.61 -3.49
C ILE A 72 9.90 -3.01 -3.91
N GLY A 73 10.95 -3.49 -3.23
CA GLY A 73 11.51 -4.81 -3.50
C GLY A 73 12.23 -4.92 -4.84
N ARG A 74 12.54 -3.82 -5.51
CA ARG A 74 13.18 -3.85 -6.81
C ARG A 74 14.65 -3.43 -6.72
N ARG A 75 15.43 -3.95 -7.68
CA ARG A 75 16.83 -3.55 -7.85
C ARG A 75 16.89 -2.26 -8.66
N TYR A 76 17.89 -1.44 -8.39
CA TYR A 76 18.08 -0.20 -9.14
C TYR A 76 18.22 -0.45 -10.64
N GLU A 77 18.88 -1.54 -11.02
CA GLU A 77 19.13 -1.86 -12.43
C GLU A 77 17.89 -2.45 -13.13
N ASP A 78 16.82 -2.73 -12.41
CA ASP A 78 15.60 -3.26 -13.05
C ASP A 78 15.09 -2.27 -14.10
N GLN A 79 14.66 -2.80 -15.23
CA GLN A 79 14.20 -1.98 -16.35
C GLN A 79 13.06 -1.06 -15.97
N ALA A 80 12.13 -1.55 -15.14
CA ALA A 80 11.00 -0.76 -14.67
C ALA A 80 11.47 0.45 -13.86
N VAL A 81 12.50 0.26 -13.03
CA VAL A 81 13.08 1.35 -12.22
C VAL A 81 13.78 2.36 -13.12
N GLN A 82 14.56 1.87 -14.08
CA GLN A 82 15.30 2.75 -14.99
C GLN A 82 14.36 3.65 -15.80
N LYS A 83 13.19 3.13 -16.17
CA LYS A 83 12.17 3.93 -16.85
C LYS A 83 11.65 5.06 -15.97
N ASP A 84 11.42 4.76 -14.70
CA ASP A 84 10.84 5.74 -13.77
C ASP A 84 11.80 6.87 -13.44
N ILE A 85 13.11 6.61 -13.48
CA ILE A 85 14.12 7.63 -13.12
C ILE A 85 13.95 8.92 -13.92
N GLY A 86 13.59 8.80 -15.20
CA GLY A 86 13.39 9.97 -16.04
C GLY A 86 12.01 10.59 -15.97
N LEU A 87 11.10 9.99 -15.23
CA LEU A 87 9.68 10.40 -15.21
C LEU A 87 9.23 11.04 -13.91
N VAL A 88 10.01 10.91 -12.84
CA VAL A 88 9.60 11.44 -11.53
C VAL A 88 10.51 12.59 -11.12
N PRO A 89 10.01 13.58 -10.38
CA PRO A 89 10.82 14.72 -9.96
C PRO A 89 11.72 14.43 -8.76
N TYR A 90 11.45 13.36 -8.00
CA TYR A 90 12.30 12.98 -6.88
C TYR A 90 13.45 12.09 -7.37
N LYS A 91 14.46 11.96 -6.54
CA LYS A 91 15.70 11.29 -6.93
C LYS A 91 15.70 9.81 -6.51
N ILE A 92 15.77 8.92 -7.50
CA ILE A 92 15.91 7.48 -7.28
C ILE A 92 17.40 7.17 -7.30
N ILE A 93 17.88 6.43 -6.30
CA ILE A 93 19.30 6.13 -6.15
C ILE A 93 19.52 4.63 -6.00
N LYS A 94 20.77 4.22 -6.16
CA LYS A 94 21.18 2.84 -5.96
C LYS A 94 21.72 2.71 -4.54
N ALA A 95 21.13 1.84 -3.74
CA ALA A 95 21.61 1.55 -2.41
C ALA A 95 22.89 0.70 -2.48
N ASP A 96 23.60 0.61 -1.35
CA ASP A 96 24.84 -0.17 -1.30
C ASP A 96 24.61 -1.64 -1.67
N ASN A 97 23.43 -2.18 -1.36
CA ASN A 97 23.08 -3.56 -1.70
C ASN A 97 22.54 -3.72 -3.13
N GLY A 98 22.44 -2.62 -3.88
CA GLY A 98 21.95 -2.65 -5.26
C GLY A 98 20.45 -2.40 -5.41
N ASP A 99 19.73 -2.22 -4.32
CA ASP A 99 18.29 -1.96 -4.38
C ASP A 99 17.99 -0.53 -4.83
N ALA A 100 16.78 -0.32 -5.37
CA ALA A 100 16.29 1.01 -5.71
C ALA A 100 15.82 1.70 -4.42
N TRP A 101 16.45 2.82 -4.09
CA TRP A 101 16.09 3.65 -2.95
C TRP A 101 15.80 5.07 -3.44
N VAL A 102 15.40 5.94 -2.54
CA VAL A 102 15.08 7.34 -2.86
C VAL A 102 15.91 8.25 -1.94
N GLU A 103 16.34 9.37 -2.49
CA GLU A 103 17.06 10.37 -1.69
C GLU A 103 16.15 11.56 -1.45
N VAL A 104 15.99 11.93 -0.18
CA VAL A 104 15.16 13.06 0.25
C VAL A 104 15.95 13.84 1.30
N ASN A 105 16.16 15.13 1.06
CA ASN A 105 16.89 16.00 2.00
C ASN A 105 18.23 15.38 2.42
N ASP A 106 18.95 14.85 1.44
CA ASP A 106 20.27 14.20 1.64
C ASP A 106 20.22 12.93 2.47
N LYS A 107 19.03 12.39 2.73
CA LYS A 107 18.85 11.10 3.38
C LYS A 107 18.48 10.04 2.35
N LYS A 108 19.03 8.84 2.53
CA LYS A 108 18.74 7.70 1.65
C LYS A 108 17.68 6.83 2.32
N LEU A 109 16.55 6.67 1.66
CA LEU A 109 15.39 5.96 2.22
C LEU A 109 15.01 4.78 1.34
N ALA A 110 14.81 3.63 1.98
CA ALA A 110 14.28 2.46 1.28
C ALA A 110 12.78 2.65 1.01
N PRO A 111 12.26 2.11 -0.11
CA PRO A 111 10.83 2.21 -0.40
C PRO A 111 9.94 1.69 0.73
N GLN A 112 10.36 0.65 1.45
CA GLN A 112 9.57 0.14 2.57
C GLN A 112 9.52 1.11 3.74
N GLN A 113 10.55 1.92 3.96
CA GLN A 113 10.50 2.98 4.98
C GLN A 113 9.49 4.06 4.60
N ILE A 114 9.46 4.41 3.31
CA ILE A 114 8.52 5.42 2.79
C ILE A 114 7.09 4.89 2.84
N SER A 115 6.89 3.65 2.38
CA SER A 115 5.57 3.01 2.40
C SER A 115 5.04 2.83 3.81
N ALA A 116 5.93 2.66 4.78
CA ALA A 116 5.53 2.55 6.18
C ALA A 116 4.79 3.80 6.66
N GLU A 117 5.10 4.97 6.10
CA GLU A 117 4.39 6.20 6.49
C GLU A 117 2.92 6.14 6.08
N ILE A 118 2.63 5.54 4.92
CA ILE A 118 1.24 5.33 4.49
C ILE A 118 0.57 4.33 5.43
N LEU A 119 1.27 3.25 5.75
CA LEU A 119 0.71 2.22 6.64
C LEU A 119 0.45 2.75 8.04
N LYS A 120 1.29 3.66 8.54
CA LYS A 120 1.05 4.34 9.82
C LYS A 120 -0.25 5.13 9.78
N LYS A 121 -0.51 5.82 8.68
CA LYS A 121 -1.76 6.57 8.53
C LYS A 121 -2.96 5.62 8.48
N MET A 122 -2.84 4.48 7.78
CA MET A 122 -3.92 3.49 7.74
C MET A 122 -4.18 2.91 9.13
N LYS A 123 -3.12 2.60 9.87
CA LYS A 123 -3.20 2.10 11.24
C LYS A 123 -3.93 3.11 12.14
N LYS A 124 -3.53 4.38 12.07
CA LYS A 124 -4.17 5.43 12.89
C LYS A 124 -5.64 5.61 12.50
N THR A 125 -5.94 5.59 11.21
CA THR A 125 -7.32 5.69 10.73
C THR A 125 -8.18 4.58 11.35
N ALA A 126 -7.67 3.36 11.35
CA ALA A 126 -8.39 2.22 11.94
C ALA A 126 -8.52 2.38 13.45
N GLU A 127 -7.45 2.80 14.12
CA GLU A 127 -7.47 2.98 15.59
C GLU A 127 -8.46 4.05 16.00
N ASP A 128 -8.52 5.16 15.27
CA ASP A 128 -9.46 6.23 15.58
C ASP A 128 -10.90 5.75 15.44
N TYR A 129 -11.17 4.94 14.42
CA TYR A 129 -12.51 4.39 14.22
C TYR A 129 -12.88 3.37 15.28
N LEU A 130 -11.96 2.46 15.59
CA LEU A 130 -12.23 1.35 16.51
C LEU A 130 -12.15 1.78 17.99
N GLY A 131 -11.46 2.86 18.29
CA GLY A 131 -11.23 3.30 19.66
C GLY A 131 -10.27 2.41 20.43
N GLU A 132 -9.39 1.69 19.72
CA GLU A 132 -8.42 0.81 20.36
C GLU A 132 -7.17 0.69 19.50
N THR A 133 -6.08 0.24 20.12
CA THR A 133 -4.81 0.02 19.43
C THR A 133 -4.93 -1.17 18.47
N VAL A 134 -4.41 -1.00 17.27
CA VAL A 134 -4.36 -2.05 16.25
C VAL A 134 -2.90 -2.50 16.09
N THR A 135 -2.69 -3.82 16.17
CA THR A 135 -1.34 -4.39 16.07
C THR A 135 -1.19 -5.37 14.92
N GLU A 136 -2.29 -5.83 14.32
CA GLU A 136 -2.25 -6.89 13.30
C GLU A 136 -2.95 -6.43 12.02
N ALA A 137 -2.38 -6.82 10.88
CA ALA A 137 -2.93 -6.44 9.59
C ALA A 137 -2.73 -7.53 8.56
N VAL A 138 -3.61 -7.49 7.56
CA VAL A 138 -3.44 -8.20 6.30
C VAL A 138 -3.25 -7.13 5.23
N ILE A 139 -2.25 -7.30 4.36
CA ILE A 139 -1.95 -6.30 3.33
C ILE A 139 -2.08 -6.96 1.96
N THR A 140 -2.72 -6.27 1.02
CA THR A 140 -2.87 -6.79 -0.34
C THR A 140 -1.72 -6.34 -1.23
N VAL A 141 -1.34 -7.19 -2.17
CA VAL A 141 -0.30 -6.91 -3.17
C VAL A 141 -0.78 -7.38 -4.54
N PRO A 142 -0.22 -6.81 -5.62
CA PRO A 142 -0.51 -7.35 -6.95
C PRO A 142 -0.09 -8.82 -7.07
N ALA A 143 -0.84 -9.58 -7.85
CA ALA A 143 -0.52 -11.00 -8.04
C ALA A 143 0.87 -11.21 -8.65
N TYR A 144 1.36 -10.24 -9.44
CA TYR A 144 2.67 -10.35 -10.10
C TYR A 144 3.85 -10.07 -9.16
N PHE A 145 3.61 -9.62 -7.93
CA PHE A 145 4.70 -9.36 -6.98
C PHE A 145 5.51 -10.64 -6.74
N ASN A 146 6.83 -10.51 -6.78
CA ASN A 146 7.73 -11.61 -6.44
C ASN A 146 7.98 -11.65 -4.93
N ASP A 147 8.79 -12.61 -4.49
CA ASP A 147 9.07 -12.80 -3.07
C ASP A 147 9.76 -11.60 -2.44
N ALA A 148 10.67 -10.95 -3.16
CA ALA A 148 11.37 -9.77 -2.65
C ALA A 148 10.40 -8.61 -2.42
N GLN A 149 9.46 -8.41 -3.35
CA GLN A 149 8.45 -7.36 -3.23
C GLN A 149 7.47 -7.65 -2.07
N ARG A 150 7.09 -8.91 -1.90
CA ARG A 150 6.22 -9.33 -0.81
C ARG A 150 6.91 -9.16 0.54
N GLN A 151 8.17 -9.54 0.63
CA GLN A 151 8.93 -9.37 1.87
C GLN A 151 9.11 -7.89 2.20
N ALA A 152 9.42 -7.05 1.22
CA ALA A 152 9.57 -5.62 1.45
C ALA A 152 8.26 -4.98 1.92
N THR A 153 7.12 -5.45 1.40
CA THR A 153 5.80 -4.98 1.86
C THR A 153 5.56 -5.38 3.32
N LYS A 154 5.93 -6.61 3.67
CA LYS A 154 5.83 -7.10 5.04
C LYS A 154 6.74 -6.28 5.97
N ASP A 155 7.96 -5.97 5.51
CA ASP A 155 8.89 -5.13 6.26
C ASP A 155 8.32 -3.73 6.49
N ALA A 156 7.64 -3.15 5.49
CA ALA A 156 6.99 -1.85 5.64
C ALA A 156 5.94 -1.90 6.76
N GLY A 157 5.17 -2.97 6.81
CA GLY A 157 4.20 -3.17 7.88
C GLY A 157 4.85 -3.21 9.25
N LYS A 158 5.95 -3.93 9.36
CA LYS A 158 6.70 -4.04 10.61
C LYS A 158 7.23 -2.67 11.05
N ILE A 159 7.78 -1.89 10.13
CA ILE A 159 8.26 -0.54 10.41
C ILE A 159 7.10 0.34 10.92
N ALA A 160 5.91 0.15 10.38
CA ALA A 160 4.72 0.91 10.78
C ALA A 160 4.13 0.46 12.11
N GLY A 161 4.67 -0.59 12.72
CA GLY A 161 4.18 -1.11 14.00
C GLY A 161 3.06 -2.13 13.85
N LEU A 162 3.02 -2.83 12.71
CA LEU A 162 2.01 -3.83 12.42
C LEU A 162 2.66 -5.22 12.30
N ASP A 163 2.03 -6.21 12.93
CA ASP A 163 2.34 -7.60 12.69
C ASP A 163 1.51 -8.03 11.47
N VAL A 164 2.18 -8.18 10.33
CA VAL A 164 1.51 -8.52 9.09
C VAL A 164 1.28 -10.03 9.07
N LYS A 165 0.04 -10.43 9.28
CA LYS A 165 -0.33 -11.84 9.38
C LYS A 165 -0.34 -12.53 8.02
N ARG A 166 -0.76 -11.82 6.98
CA ARG A 166 -0.80 -12.37 5.63
C ARG A 166 -0.59 -11.28 4.61
N ILE A 167 0.06 -11.66 3.52
CA ILE A 167 0.13 -10.88 2.28
C ILE A 167 -0.80 -11.59 1.30
N ILE A 168 -1.82 -10.90 0.81
CA ILE A 168 -2.85 -11.51 -0.05
C ILE A 168 -2.84 -10.80 -1.39
N ASN A 169 -2.97 -11.57 -2.47
CA ASN A 169 -3.07 -10.98 -3.80
C ASN A 169 -4.36 -10.16 -3.92
N GLU A 170 -4.28 -8.97 -4.52
CA GLU A 170 -5.41 -8.07 -4.70
C GLU A 170 -6.62 -8.78 -5.34
N PRO A 171 -6.45 -9.51 -6.45
CA PRO A 171 -7.60 -10.21 -7.04
C PRO A 171 -8.18 -11.29 -6.12
N THR A 172 -7.32 -12.00 -5.36
CA THR A 172 -7.77 -13.00 -4.40
C THR A 172 -8.60 -12.35 -3.30
N ALA A 173 -8.13 -11.21 -2.78
CA ALA A 173 -8.83 -10.50 -1.73
C ALA A 173 -10.22 -10.04 -2.20
N ALA A 174 -10.29 -9.51 -3.42
CA ALA A 174 -11.56 -9.08 -4.01
C ALA A 174 -12.53 -10.26 -4.18
N ALA A 175 -12.01 -11.39 -4.66
CA ALA A 175 -12.82 -12.59 -4.86
C ALA A 175 -13.34 -13.13 -3.52
N LEU A 176 -12.49 -13.12 -2.49
CA LEU A 176 -12.89 -13.58 -1.16
C LEU A 176 -13.96 -12.66 -0.57
N ALA A 177 -13.80 -11.35 -0.71
CA ALA A 177 -14.78 -10.39 -0.22
C ALA A 177 -16.15 -10.60 -0.89
N PHE A 178 -16.13 -10.85 -2.20
CA PHE A 178 -17.37 -11.15 -2.93
C PHE A 178 -17.97 -12.47 -2.52
N GLY A 179 -17.13 -13.49 -2.29
CA GLY A 179 -17.57 -14.85 -1.95
C GLY A 179 -18.08 -15.01 -0.54
N MET A 180 -17.72 -14.11 0.37
CA MET A 180 -18.13 -14.21 1.77
C MET A 180 -19.65 -14.09 1.96
N ASP A 181 -20.35 -13.48 1.02
CA ASP A 181 -21.80 -13.33 1.08
C ASP A 181 -22.56 -14.56 0.57
N LYS A 182 -21.88 -15.58 0.06
CA LYS A 182 -22.56 -16.70 -0.63
C LYS A 182 -21.99 -18.04 -0.17
N LYS A 183 -22.83 -18.82 0.47
CA LYS A 183 -22.42 -19.96 1.29
C LYS A 183 -22.27 -21.32 0.59
N GLU A 184 -22.32 -21.46 -0.73
CA GLU A 184 -22.28 -22.81 -1.33
C GLU A 184 -21.56 -22.92 -2.67
N GLY A 185 -20.74 -23.98 -2.79
CA GLY A 185 -20.24 -24.53 -4.03
C GLY A 185 -19.01 -23.86 -4.62
N ASP A 186 -18.39 -24.59 -5.53
CA ASP A 186 -17.27 -24.05 -6.31
C ASP A 186 -17.76 -22.95 -7.24
N ARG A 187 -17.05 -21.83 -7.24
CA ARG A 187 -17.40 -20.73 -8.14
C ARG A 187 -16.20 -20.24 -8.89
N LYS A 188 -16.42 -19.89 -10.13
CA LYS A 188 -15.45 -19.15 -10.92
C LYS A 188 -15.80 -17.68 -10.81
N VAL A 189 -14.88 -16.90 -10.30
CA VAL A 189 -15.08 -15.46 -10.14
C VAL A 189 -14.09 -14.75 -11.05
N ALA A 190 -14.60 -13.93 -11.94
CA ALA A 190 -13.77 -13.05 -12.76
C ALA A 190 -13.67 -11.71 -12.06
N VAL A 191 -12.46 -11.32 -11.73
CA VAL A 191 -12.21 -10.05 -11.06
C VAL A 191 -11.57 -9.10 -12.06
N TYR A 192 -12.23 -7.99 -12.31
CA TYR A 192 -11.71 -6.91 -13.14
C TYR A 192 -11.30 -5.78 -12.22
N ASP A 193 -10.00 -5.54 -12.15
CA ASP A 193 -9.45 -4.47 -11.35
C ASP A 193 -8.99 -3.36 -12.29
N LEU A 194 -9.76 -2.28 -12.34
CA LEU A 194 -9.46 -1.11 -13.16
C LEU A 194 -8.99 0.01 -12.24
N GLY A 195 -7.72 -0.01 -11.92
CA GLY A 195 -7.11 1.04 -11.11
C GLY A 195 -6.40 2.07 -11.97
N GLY A 196 -5.73 2.98 -11.33
CA GLY A 196 -4.97 4.04 -12.00
C GLY A 196 -3.75 3.56 -12.79
N GLY A 197 -3.45 2.26 -12.78
CA GLY A 197 -2.26 1.74 -13.44
C GLY A 197 -2.39 0.40 -14.14
N THR A 198 -3.42 -0.39 -13.88
CA THR A 198 -3.47 -1.76 -14.42
C THR A 198 -4.89 -2.30 -14.56
N UNK A 199 -5.16 -3.45 -15.39
CA UNK A 199 -6.23 -4.03 -15.57
C UNK A 199 -5.97 -5.35 -15.35
N UNK A 200 -6.42 -6.02 -14.92
CA UNK A 200 -6.22 -7.21 -14.78
C UNK A 200 -7.44 -7.87 -14.93
N UNK A 201 -7.46 -8.55 -15.35
CA UNK A 201 -8.39 -9.26 -15.46
C UNK A 201 -7.99 -10.44 -14.88
N TYR A 202 -8.53 -10.97 -14.00
CA TYR A 202 -8.21 -12.25 -13.36
C TYR A 202 -9.44 -13.13 -13.31
N ILE A 203 -9.22 -14.39 -13.61
CA ILE A 203 -10.24 -15.42 -13.43
C ILE A 203 -9.69 -16.42 -12.42
N ARG A 204 -10.41 -16.63 -11.35
CA ARG A 204 -9.98 -17.57 -10.33
C ARG A 204 -11.14 -18.46 -9.90
N ARG A 205 -10.82 -19.73 -9.69
CA ARG A 205 -11.76 -20.70 -9.13
C ARG A 205 -11.60 -20.70 -7.62
N ILE A 206 -12.70 -20.49 -6.92
CA ILE A 206 -12.70 -20.49 -5.46
C ILE A 206 -13.36 -21.79 -5.00
N TYR A 207 -12.65 -22.51 -4.16
CA TYR A 207 -13.12 -23.72 -3.52
C TYR A 207 -13.45 -23.41 -2.06
N HIS A 208 -14.58 -23.88 -1.59
CA HIS A 208 -15.00 -23.78 -0.21
C HIS A 208 -15.08 -25.17 0.41
#